data_f54a3487ffaab773942f8d4d7d95d1c7
#
_entry.id   f54a3487ffaab773942f8d4d7d95d1c7
#
_cell.length_a   1.000
_cell.length_b   1.000
_cell.length_c   1.000
_cell.angle_alpha   90.00
_cell.angle_beta   90.00
_cell.angle_gamma   90.00
#
_symmetry.space_group_name_H-M   'P 1'
#
loop_
_entity.id
_entity.type
_entity.pdbx_description
1 polymer ?
#
loop_
_entity_poly.entity_id
_entity_poly.type
_entity_poly.pdbx_seq_one_letter_code
_entity_poly.pdbx_strand_id
1 'polypeptide(L)'
;IDLVGKPQCFNCMYGFDFENNYLLFKSSNDSYHSKNITPNSLIAGTILPNKLMPFQNIGIQFNGITLSTDQNLKERINTNYYIKNPLSIAIPGKIWLIQLNKIKMTGKLKGFGQKITWERSTN
;
A
#
# COMPACT_ATOMS: atom_id res chain seq x y z
N ILE A 1 12.99 0.14 4.64
CA ILE A 1 14.25 0.48 5.32
C ILE A 1 15.16 1.24 4.36
N ASP A 2 16.02 2.10 4.89
CA ASP A 2 17.01 2.81 4.09
C ASP A 2 18.25 1.94 3.77
N LEU A 3 19.22 2.53 3.07
CA LEU A 3 20.41 1.82 2.60
C LEU A 3 21.33 1.32 3.74
N VAL A 4 21.15 1.81 4.97
CA VAL A 4 21.90 1.37 6.15
C VAL A 4 21.05 0.53 7.12
N GLY A 5 19.87 0.10 6.67
CA GLY A 5 19.01 -0.82 7.42
C GLY A 5 18.09 -0.16 8.46
N LYS A 6 17.94 1.16 8.43
CA LYS A 6 17.04 1.87 9.35
C LYS A 6 15.61 1.90 8.81
N PRO A 7 14.60 1.68 9.67
CA PRO A 7 13.19 1.83 9.28
C PRO A 7 12.89 3.25 8.78
N GLN A 8 12.13 3.34 7.69
CA GLN A 8 11.66 4.60 7.11
C GLN A 8 10.16 4.51 6.84
N CYS A 9 9.45 5.61 7.05
CA CYS A 9 8.03 5.70 6.74
C CYS A 9 7.76 6.90 5.84
N PHE A 10 6.67 6.82 5.10
CA PHE A 10 6.14 7.93 4.33
C PHE A 10 4.61 7.82 4.25
N ASN A 11 3.97 8.94 3.96
CA ASN A 11 2.53 9.00 3.74
C ASN A 11 2.24 9.12 2.25
N CYS A 12 1.19 8.45 1.81
CA CYS A 12 0.74 8.55 0.42
C CYS A 12 -0.75 8.27 0.29
N MET A 13 -1.36 8.76 -0.80
CA MET A 13 -2.66 8.29 -1.24
C MET A 13 -2.50 6.92 -1.88
N TYR A 14 -3.51 6.08 -1.79
CA TYR A 14 -3.45 4.73 -2.33
C TYR A 14 -4.63 4.40 -3.22
N GLY A 15 -4.44 3.41 -4.09
CA GLY A 15 -5.46 2.68 -4.81
C GLY A 15 -5.33 1.19 -4.53
N PHE A 16 -6.26 0.41 -5.03
CA PHE A 16 -6.26 -1.03 -4.81
C PHE A 16 -6.68 -1.77 -6.07
N ASP A 17 -5.95 -2.83 -6.41
CA ASP A 17 -6.29 -3.79 -7.45
C ASP A 17 -6.89 -5.04 -6.80
N PHE A 18 -8.21 -5.18 -6.87
CA PHE A 18 -8.94 -6.28 -6.25
C PHE A 18 -8.69 -7.63 -6.92
N GLU A 19 -8.28 -7.62 -8.16
CA GLU A 19 -8.07 -8.86 -8.92
C GLU A 19 -6.88 -9.64 -8.41
N ASN A 20 -5.79 -8.94 -8.03
CA ASN A 20 -4.55 -9.57 -7.59
C ASN A 20 -4.14 -9.19 -6.17
N ASN A 21 -4.94 -8.41 -5.46
CA ASN A 21 -4.63 -7.90 -4.13
C ASN A 21 -3.29 -7.12 -4.13
N TYR A 22 -3.22 -6.13 -5.02
CA TYR A 22 -2.11 -5.18 -5.07
C TYR A 22 -2.53 -3.85 -4.47
N LEU A 23 -1.68 -3.29 -3.63
CA LEU A 23 -1.80 -1.91 -3.16
C LEU A 23 -1.00 -1.00 -4.09
N LEU A 24 -1.59 0.14 -4.45
CA LEU A 24 -1.01 1.06 -5.43
C LEU A 24 -0.76 2.41 -4.77
N PHE A 25 0.37 3.04 -5.05
CA PHE A 25 0.65 4.41 -4.64
C PHE A 25 1.44 5.13 -5.71
N LYS A 26 1.36 6.47 -5.71
CA LYS A 26 2.07 7.29 -6.67
C LYS A 26 3.25 8.00 -6.00
N SER A 27 4.40 7.94 -6.64
CA SER A 27 5.60 8.65 -6.16
C SER A 27 6.58 8.89 -7.29
N SER A 28 7.33 9.99 -7.17
CA SER A 28 8.47 10.26 -8.04
C SER A 28 9.61 9.28 -7.79
N ASN A 29 10.34 8.91 -8.84
CA ASN A 29 11.55 8.10 -8.72
C ASN A 29 12.64 8.79 -7.88
N ASP A 30 12.61 10.11 -7.80
CA ASP A 30 13.62 10.90 -7.08
C ASP A 30 13.30 11.08 -5.60
N SER A 31 12.12 10.64 -5.14
CA SER A 31 11.79 10.72 -3.72
C SER A 31 12.67 9.81 -2.88
N TYR A 32 12.91 10.21 -1.63
CA TYR A 32 13.77 9.45 -0.72
C TYR A 32 13.30 8.01 -0.53
N HIS A 33 11.99 7.81 -0.31
CA HIS A 33 11.45 6.46 -0.15
C HIS A 33 11.54 5.63 -1.44
N SER A 34 11.39 6.24 -2.62
CA SER A 34 11.54 5.52 -3.89
C SER A 34 12.98 5.01 -4.11
N LYS A 35 13.96 5.80 -3.72
CA LYS A 35 15.37 5.39 -3.78
C LYS A 35 15.68 4.23 -2.82
N ASN A 36 15.02 4.18 -1.69
CA ASN A 36 15.17 3.08 -0.72
C ASN A 36 14.44 1.80 -1.15
N ILE A 37 13.26 1.94 -1.76
CA ILE A 37 12.46 0.80 -2.24
C ILE A 37 13.16 0.05 -3.39
N THR A 38 13.86 0.75 -4.25
CA THR A 38 14.51 0.15 -5.43
C THR A 38 15.51 -0.97 -5.04
N PRO A 39 16.44 -0.79 -4.10
CA PRO A 39 17.33 -1.86 -3.68
C PRO A 39 16.70 -2.85 -2.69
N ASN A 40 15.66 -2.45 -1.98
CA ASN A 40 14.97 -3.30 -1.00
C ASN A 40 13.46 -3.20 -1.19
N SER A 41 12.89 -4.23 -1.79
CA SER A 41 11.49 -4.29 -2.15
C SER A 41 10.54 -4.58 -0.96
N LEU A 42 11.05 -4.92 0.21
CA LEU A 42 10.23 -5.24 1.39
C LEU A 42 9.54 -3.98 1.93
N ILE A 43 8.24 -4.06 2.08
CA ILE A 43 7.41 -2.96 2.58
C ILE A 43 6.46 -3.45 3.66
N ALA A 44 6.28 -2.62 4.68
CA ALA A 44 5.21 -2.73 5.65
C ALA A 44 4.54 -1.38 5.82
N GLY A 45 3.27 -1.40 6.18
CA GLY A 45 2.52 -0.17 6.35
C GLY A 45 1.20 -0.36 7.09
N THR A 46 0.51 0.76 7.25
CA THR A 46 -0.81 0.79 7.88
C THR A 46 -1.76 1.64 7.04
N ILE A 47 -3.04 1.29 7.10
CA ILE A 47 -4.12 2.09 6.53
C ILE A 47 -5.11 2.38 7.65
N LEU A 48 -5.38 3.66 7.87
CA LEU A 48 -6.35 4.12 8.85
C LEU A 48 -7.66 4.51 8.16
N PRO A 49 -8.80 4.45 8.87
CA PRO A 49 -10.06 4.95 8.35
C PRO A 49 -9.99 6.47 8.15
N ASN A 50 -10.79 6.99 7.23
CA ASN A 50 -10.82 8.43 6.93
C ASN A 50 -11.25 9.28 8.13
N LYS A 51 -12.01 8.71 9.05
CA LYS A 51 -12.45 9.36 10.27
C LYS A 51 -12.07 8.50 11.47
N LEU A 52 -11.21 9.04 12.33
CA LEU A 52 -10.83 8.41 13.58
C LEU A 52 -11.90 8.71 14.62
N MET A 53 -12.40 7.66 15.30
CA MET A 53 -13.35 7.78 16.39
C MET A 53 -12.61 7.56 17.72
N PRO A 54 -12.95 8.33 18.78
CA PRO A 54 -12.37 8.12 20.11
C PRO A 54 -12.60 6.68 20.60
N PHE A 55 -11.60 6.10 21.24
CA PHE A 55 -11.63 4.75 21.81
C PHE A 55 -11.82 3.60 20.82
N GLN A 56 -11.73 3.87 19.52
CA GLN A 56 -11.77 2.84 18.48
C GLN A 56 -10.38 2.70 17.84
N ASN A 57 -9.76 1.55 18.02
CA ASN A 57 -8.51 1.21 17.38
C ASN A 57 -8.81 0.36 16.12
N ILE A 58 -9.27 1.04 15.07
CA ILE A 58 -9.59 0.41 13.79
C ILE A 58 -8.50 0.73 12.80
N GLY A 59 -7.97 -0.28 12.14
CA GLY A 59 -6.97 -0.08 11.11
C GLY A 59 -6.54 -1.36 10.45
N ILE A 60 -5.80 -1.20 9.36
CA ILE A 60 -5.19 -2.29 8.62
C ILE A 60 -3.69 -2.19 8.76
N GLN A 61 -3.04 -3.30 9.04
CA GLN A 61 -1.59 -3.48 8.97
C GLN A 61 -1.29 -4.46 7.84
N PHE A 62 -0.28 -4.18 7.07
CA PHE A 62 0.10 -5.05 5.97
C PHE A 62 1.61 -5.15 5.83
N ASN A 63 2.05 -6.22 5.19
CA ASN A 63 3.37 -6.30 4.59
C ASN A 63 3.28 -6.85 3.17
N GLY A 64 4.32 -6.60 2.40
CA GLY A 64 4.39 -7.01 1.02
C GLY A 64 5.73 -6.68 0.39
N ILE A 65 5.76 -6.80 -0.92
CA ILE A 65 6.92 -6.46 -1.73
C ILE A 65 6.52 -5.56 -2.90
N THR A 66 7.38 -4.64 -3.26
CA THR A 66 7.21 -3.91 -4.52
C THR A 66 7.62 -4.79 -5.69
N LEU A 67 6.85 -4.73 -6.77
CA LEU A 67 7.11 -5.47 -8.00
C LEU A 67 7.32 -4.52 -9.17
N SER A 68 8.17 -4.93 -10.10
CA SER A 68 8.25 -4.32 -11.41
C SER A 68 7.01 -4.66 -12.23
N THR A 69 6.61 -3.76 -13.12
CA THR A 69 5.41 -3.91 -13.93
C THR A 69 5.78 -3.98 -15.41
N ASP A 70 5.14 -4.92 -16.14
CA ASP A 70 5.13 -4.87 -17.60
C ASP A 70 4.13 -3.82 -18.10
N GLN A 71 4.08 -3.60 -19.42
CA GLN A 71 3.23 -2.55 -20.00
C GLN A 71 1.73 -2.79 -19.76
N ASN A 72 1.26 -4.02 -19.89
CA ASN A 72 -0.16 -4.35 -19.69
C ASN A 72 -0.60 -4.18 -18.24
N LEU A 73 0.23 -4.64 -17.31
CA LEU A 73 -0.01 -4.46 -15.89
C LEU A 73 0.02 -2.98 -15.50
N LYS A 74 0.96 -2.22 -16.05
CA LYS A 74 1.10 -0.78 -15.82
C LYS A 74 -0.17 -0.02 -16.22
N GLU A 75 -0.75 -0.30 -17.39
CA GLU A 75 -1.99 0.33 -17.84
C GLU A 75 -3.16 0.04 -16.89
N ARG A 76 -3.30 -1.21 -16.45
CA ARG A 76 -4.36 -1.61 -15.53
C ARG A 76 -4.22 -0.95 -14.16
N ILE A 77 -3.02 -0.95 -13.58
CA ILE A 77 -2.82 -0.33 -12.26
C ILE A 77 -2.96 1.19 -12.31
N ASN A 78 -2.56 1.84 -13.39
CA ASN A 78 -2.78 3.27 -13.58
C ASN A 78 -4.28 3.58 -13.59
N THR A 79 -5.07 2.83 -14.33
CA THR A 79 -6.52 2.97 -14.36
C THR A 79 -7.14 2.81 -12.97
N ASN A 80 -6.79 1.75 -12.25
CA ASN A 80 -7.30 1.48 -10.91
C ASN A 80 -6.93 2.59 -9.92
N TYR A 81 -5.71 3.09 -9.99
CA TYR A 81 -5.25 4.17 -9.13
C TYR A 81 -6.01 5.48 -9.39
N TYR A 82 -6.14 5.89 -10.65
CA TYR A 82 -6.77 7.16 -11.02
C TYR A 82 -8.29 7.16 -10.89
N ILE A 83 -8.94 6.01 -10.93
CA ILE A 83 -10.37 5.91 -10.58
C ILE A 83 -10.60 6.37 -9.14
N LYS A 84 -9.75 5.97 -8.22
CA LYS A 84 -9.85 6.36 -6.80
C LYS A 84 -9.29 7.77 -6.54
N ASN A 85 -8.25 8.14 -7.24
CA ASN A 85 -7.49 9.38 -7.00
C ASN A 85 -7.43 10.25 -8.28
N PRO A 86 -8.56 10.73 -8.80
CA PRO A 86 -8.60 11.38 -10.12
C PRO A 86 -7.78 12.68 -10.18
N LEU A 87 -7.74 13.45 -9.09
CA LEU A 87 -7.00 14.71 -9.06
C LEU A 87 -5.47 14.51 -9.03
N SER A 88 -5.00 13.34 -8.69
CA SER A 88 -3.57 13.05 -8.63
C SER A 88 -2.92 12.93 -10.01
N ILE A 89 -3.68 12.94 -11.09
CA ILE A 89 -3.15 12.93 -12.46
C ILE A 89 -2.27 14.17 -12.72
N ALA A 90 -2.56 15.28 -12.07
CA ALA A 90 -1.78 16.52 -12.17
C ALA A 90 -0.46 16.48 -11.39
N ILE A 91 -0.25 15.49 -10.53
CA ILE A 91 0.95 15.36 -9.70
C ILE A 91 1.97 14.49 -10.43
N PRO A 92 3.25 14.93 -10.56
CA PRO A 92 4.27 14.11 -11.21
C PRO A 92 4.56 12.83 -10.43
N GLY A 93 4.95 11.78 -11.16
CA GLY A 93 5.35 10.51 -10.57
C GLY A 93 4.79 9.31 -11.32
N LYS A 94 5.24 8.13 -10.93
CA LYS A 94 4.72 6.86 -11.45
C LYS A 94 3.91 6.13 -10.38
N ILE A 95 3.09 5.21 -10.82
CA ILE A 95 2.35 4.31 -9.92
C ILE A 95 3.26 3.14 -9.56
N TRP A 96 3.44 2.94 -8.27
CA TRP A 96 4.16 1.82 -7.69
C TRP A 96 3.16 0.76 -7.26
N LEU A 97 3.56 -0.50 -7.37
CA LEU A 97 2.74 -1.65 -7.01
C LEU A 97 3.37 -2.39 -5.84
N ILE A 98 2.56 -2.64 -4.82
CA ILE A 98 2.92 -3.50 -3.70
C ILE A 98 2.07 -4.78 -3.79
N GLN A 99 2.71 -5.91 -3.98
CA GLN A 99 2.06 -7.21 -3.79
C GLN A 99 1.90 -7.44 -2.30
N LEU A 100 0.66 -7.43 -1.84
CA LEU A 100 0.37 -7.70 -0.43
C LEU A 100 0.56 -9.19 -0.13
N ASN A 101 1.33 -9.48 0.90
CA ASN A 101 1.59 -10.85 1.34
C ASN A 101 0.81 -11.20 2.61
N LYS A 102 0.62 -10.22 3.49
CA LYS A 102 -0.15 -10.40 4.72
C LYS A 102 -0.92 -9.12 5.04
N ILE A 103 -2.15 -9.28 5.43
CA ILE A 103 -3.02 -8.20 5.89
C ILE A 103 -3.60 -8.62 7.25
N LYS A 104 -3.57 -7.71 8.19
CA LYS A 104 -4.23 -7.84 9.49
C LYS A 104 -5.13 -6.65 9.71
N MET A 105 -6.40 -6.90 9.93
CA MET A 105 -7.37 -5.87 10.28
C MET A 105 -7.68 -5.98 11.77
N THR A 106 -7.56 -4.87 12.49
CA THR A 106 -8.01 -4.73 13.86
C THR A 106 -9.19 -3.78 13.90
N GLY A 107 -10.18 -4.07 14.71
CA GLY A 107 -11.33 -3.20 14.86
C GLY A 107 -12.41 -3.79 15.74
N LYS A 108 -13.34 -2.94 16.17
CA LYS A 108 -14.57 -3.36 16.82
C LYS A 108 -15.61 -3.70 15.75
N LEU A 109 -15.57 -4.90 15.24
CA LEU A 109 -16.69 -5.49 14.53
C LEU A 109 -17.54 -6.23 15.58
N LYS A 110 -18.75 -5.73 15.89
CA LYS A 110 -19.69 -6.34 16.86
C LYS A 110 -19.23 -6.37 18.33
N GLY A 111 -18.71 -5.27 18.86
CA GLY A 111 -18.59 -5.05 20.31
C GLY A 111 -17.28 -5.44 20.97
N PHE A 112 -16.47 -6.32 20.40
CA PHE A 112 -15.12 -6.69 20.90
C PHE A 112 -14.10 -6.62 19.82
N GLY A 113 -12.86 -6.23 20.16
CA GLY A 113 -11.75 -6.14 19.22
C GLY A 113 -11.49 -7.47 18.52
N GLN A 114 -11.93 -7.60 17.27
CA GLN A 114 -11.66 -8.76 16.44
C GLN A 114 -10.44 -8.49 15.57
N LYS A 115 -9.59 -9.51 15.42
CA LYS A 115 -8.46 -9.51 14.50
C LYS A 115 -8.78 -10.45 13.35
N ILE A 116 -8.82 -9.90 12.15
CA ILE A 116 -8.98 -10.68 10.92
C ILE A 116 -7.65 -10.64 10.20
N THR A 117 -7.15 -11.80 9.81
CA THR A 117 -5.89 -11.94 9.08
C THR A 117 -6.10 -12.62 7.74
N TRP A 118 -5.36 -12.17 6.75
CA TRP A 118 -5.28 -12.80 5.43
C TRP A 118 -3.80 -12.94 5.05
N GLU A 119 -3.46 -14.05 4.46
CA GLU A 119 -2.13 -14.30 3.91
C GLU A 119 -2.24 -14.80 2.47
N ARG A 120 -1.33 -14.32 1.63
CA ARG A 120 -1.26 -14.77 0.24
C ARG A 120 -0.80 -16.21 0.22
N SER A 121 -1.50 -17.04 -0.53
CA SER A 121 -1.08 -18.45 -0.73
C SER A 121 0.22 -18.50 -1.54
N THR A 122 1.12 -19.39 -1.14
CA THR A 122 2.44 -19.60 -1.76
C THR A 122 2.41 -20.73 -2.80
N ASN A 123 1.48 -20.68 -3.72
CA ASN A 123 1.43 -21.67 -4.80
C ASN A 123 2.27 -21.28 -5.99
#